data_9b7c8fb5e2ee1ceae145670b63c6e424
#
_entry.id   9b7c8fb5e2ee1ceae145670b63c6e424
#
_cell.length_a   1.000
_cell.length_b   1.000
_cell.length_c   1.000
_cell.angle_alpha   90.00
_cell.angle_beta   90.00
_cell.angle_gamma   90.00
#
_symmetry.space_group_name_H-M   'P 1'
#
loop_
_entity.id
_entity.type
_entity.pdbx_description
1 polymer ?
#
loop_
_entity_poly.entity_id
_entity_poly.type
_entity_poly.pdbx_seq_one_letter_code
_entity_poly.pdbx_strand_id
1 'polypeptide(L)'
;MIYSIYEIQQRIAPVAKQYGVKAVFLFGSYARGEAREDSDIDLLVDTSGTNLRSLLSLGALYCDLEAALQKPIDLITVSALEQRAQMPSEEMFRETVMKEKLNVYDVA
;
A
#
# COMPACT_ATOMS: atom_id res chain seq x y z
N MET A 1 -9.12 13.67 9.67
CA MET A 1 -9.34 14.01 8.26
C MET A 1 -9.43 12.74 7.42
N ILE A 2 -10.42 12.66 6.56
CA ILE A 2 -10.61 11.53 5.65
C ILE A 2 -10.22 11.99 4.23
N TYR A 3 -9.20 11.34 3.67
CA TYR A 3 -8.76 11.67 2.31
C TYR A 3 -9.66 11.04 1.26
N SER A 4 -9.84 11.73 0.13
CA SER A 4 -10.37 11.13 -1.07
C SER A 4 -9.28 10.23 -1.71
N ILE A 5 -9.68 9.35 -2.61
CA ILE A 5 -8.74 8.54 -3.37
C ILE A 5 -7.80 9.44 -4.17
N TYR A 6 -8.33 10.52 -4.75
CA TYR A 6 -7.51 11.48 -5.50
C TYR A 6 -6.43 12.11 -4.61
N GLU A 7 -6.77 12.51 -3.38
CA GLU A 7 -5.80 13.08 -2.46
C GLU A 7 -4.70 12.08 -2.11
N ILE A 8 -5.08 10.82 -1.89
CA ILE A 8 -4.10 9.76 -1.62
C ILE A 8 -3.17 9.61 -2.82
N GLN A 9 -3.71 9.56 -4.04
CA GLN A 9 -2.90 9.47 -5.27
C GLN A 9 -1.89 10.61 -5.36
N GLN A 10 -2.33 11.82 -5.12
CA GLN A 10 -1.45 13.00 -5.22
C GLN A 10 -0.34 12.97 -4.19
N ARG A 11 -0.63 12.51 -2.98
CA ARG A 11 0.34 12.49 -1.89
C ARG A 11 1.38 11.38 -2.04
N ILE A 12 0.98 10.22 -2.51
CA ILE A 12 1.92 9.08 -2.62
C ILE A 12 2.75 9.11 -3.89
N ALA A 13 2.29 9.75 -4.96
CA ALA A 13 2.95 9.70 -6.27
C ALA A 13 4.43 10.12 -6.21
N PRO A 14 4.80 11.24 -5.57
CA PRO A 14 6.22 11.63 -5.50
C PRO A 14 7.08 10.58 -4.79
N VAL A 15 6.57 10.01 -3.71
CA VAL A 15 7.29 8.99 -2.95
C VAL A 15 7.44 7.72 -3.76
N ALA A 16 6.34 7.24 -4.34
CA ALA A 16 6.36 6.03 -5.17
C ALA A 16 7.35 6.18 -6.32
N LYS A 17 7.37 7.33 -6.95
CA LYS A 17 8.28 7.64 -8.05
C LYS A 17 9.73 7.66 -7.58
N GLN A 18 9.99 8.27 -6.43
CA GLN A 18 11.33 8.35 -5.84
C GLN A 18 11.92 6.97 -5.60
N TYR A 19 11.11 6.04 -5.10
CA TYR A 19 11.56 4.68 -4.80
C TYR A 19 11.48 3.75 -6.01
N GLY A 20 10.90 4.19 -7.11
CA GLY A 20 10.82 3.40 -8.32
C GLY A 20 9.90 2.18 -8.21
N VAL A 21 8.91 2.22 -7.32
CA VAL A 21 7.98 1.10 -7.20
C VAL A 21 7.12 0.99 -8.45
N LYS A 22 6.75 -0.24 -8.79
CA LYS A 22 6.00 -0.51 -10.00
C LYS A 22 4.55 -0.06 -9.89
N ALA A 23 3.92 -0.29 -8.75
CA ALA A 23 2.52 0.08 -8.53
C ALA A 23 2.24 0.17 -7.03
N VAL A 24 1.23 0.95 -6.69
CA VAL A 24 0.69 1.03 -5.33
C VAL A 24 -0.82 0.86 -5.43
N PHE A 25 -1.36 0.01 -4.57
CA PHE A 25 -2.80 -0.24 -4.47
C PHE A 25 -3.28 0.12 -3.09
N LEU A 26 -4.52 0.59 -3.04
CA LEU A 26 -5.23 0.88 -1.80
C LEU A 26 -6.16 -0.30 -1.51
N PHE A 27 -6.20 -0.76 -0.26
CA PHE A 27 -7.17 -1.77 0.15
C PHE A 27 -7.75 -1.38 1.50
N GLY A 28 -8.58 -2.23 2.09
CA GLY A 28 -9.18 -1.95 3.38
C GLY A 28 -10.27 -0.89 3.34
N SER A 29 -10.48 -0.20 4.44
CA SER A 29 -11.61 0.71 4.61
C SER A 29 -11.65 1.85 3.59
N TYR A 30 -10.50 2.41 3.26
CA TYR A 30 -10.44 3.48 2.25
C TYR A 30 -10.85 2.97 0.86
N ALA A 31 -10.44 1.75 0.52
CA ALA A 31 -10.81 1.17 -0.77
C ALA A 31 -12.31 0.87 -0.85
N ARG A 32 -12.91 0.51 0.27
CA ARG A 32 -14.34 0.19 0.33
C ARG A 32 -15.24 1.42 0.48
N GLY A 33 -14.66 2.60 0.64
CA GLY A 33 -15.43 3.81 0.89
C GLY A 33 -16.01 3.88 2.31
N GLU A 34 -15.39 3.19 3.25
CA GLU A 34 -15.87 3.08 4.64
C GLU A 34 -14.91 3.74 5.64
N ALA A 35 -13.96 4.53 5.16
CA ALA A 35 -12.95 5.12 6.03
C ALA A 35 -13.58 6.12 7.00
N ARG A 36 -12.98 6.18 8.21
CA ARG A 36 -13.34 7.12 9.26
C ARG A 36 -12.12 7.95 9.62
N GLU A 37 -12.31 8.95 10.47
CA GLU A 37 -11.22 9.82 10.92
C GLU A 37 -10.02 9.03 11.48
N ASP A 38 -10.29 7.95 12.19
CA ASP A 38 -9.26 7.12 12.83
C ASP A 38 -8.83 5.92 12.01
N SER A 39 -9.31 5.80 10.77
CA SER A 39 -8.92 4.68 9.90
C SER A 39 -7.47 4.85 9.43
N ASP A 40 -6.73 3.73 9.45
CA ASP A 40 -5.41 3.67 8.82
C ASP A 40 -5.57 3.58 7.30
N ILE A 41 -4.54 3.99 6.58
CA ILE A 41 -4.51 3.84 5.12
C ILE A 41 -3.74 2.56 4.81
N ASP A 42 -4.41 1.60 4.19
CA ASP A 42 -3.85 0.28 3.89
C ASP A 42 -3.32 0.27 2.46
N LEU A 43 -2.01 0.06 2.32
CA LEU A 43 -1.33 0.12 1.03
C LEU A 43 -0.66 -1.21 0.69
N LEU A 44 -0.87 -1.66 -0.53
CA LEU A 44 -0.19 -2.81 -1.12
C LEU A 44 0.76 -2.28 -2.18
N VAL A 45 2.06 -2.58 -2.04
CA VAL A 45 3.08 -2.04 -2.93
C VAL A 45 3.74 -3.16 -3.73
N ASP A 46 3.79 -2.97 -5.05
CA ASP A 46 4.52 -3.87 -5.94
C ASP A 46 5.95 -3.36 -6.07
N THR A 47 6.88 -4.04 -5.41
CA THR A 47 8.30 -3.70 -5.41
C THR A 47 9.11 -4.48 -6.43
N SER A 48 8.47 -5.20 -7.34
CA SER A 48 9.19 -5.97 -8.35
C SER A 48 10.04 -5.04 -9.24
N GLY A 49 11.23 -5.50 -9.57
CA GLY A 49 12.18 -4.71 -10.35
C GLY A 49 12.96 -3.67 -9.54
N THR A 50 12.75 -3.60 -8.23
CA THR A 50 13.48 -2.68 -7.36
C THR A 50 14.43 -3.43 -6.43
N ASN A 51 15.27 -2.68 -5.72
CA ASN A 51 16.14 -3.21 -4.66
C ASN A 51 15.51 -3.09 -3.28
N LEU A 52 14.21 -2.86 -3.20
CA LEU A 52 13.49 -2.70 -1.94
C LEU A 52 13.21 -4.07 -1.29
N ARG A 53 14.26 -4.72 -0.83
CA ARG A 53 14.17 -6.07 -0.26
C ARG A 53 14.56 -6.15 1.21
N SER A 54 15.35 -5.19 1.68
CA SER A 54 15.77 -5.19 3.07
C SER A 54 14.74 -4.52 3.95
N LEU A 55 14.77 -4.89 5.22
CA LEU A 55 13.90 -4.26 6.22
C LEU A 55 14.17 -2.76 6.30
N LEU A 56 15.44 -2.37 6.15
CA LEU A 56 15.83 -0.96 6.20
C LEU A 56 15.25 -0.17 5.02
N SER A 57 15.36 -0.71 3.80
CA SER A 57 14.84 -0.01 2.63
C SER A 57 13.32 0.07 2.62
N LEU A 58 12.63 -0.98 3.05
CA LEU A 58 11.18 -0.97 3.18
C LEU A 58 10.74 -0.03 4.30
N GLY A 59 11.51 0.04 5.39
CA GLY A 59 11.24 0.98 6.46
C GLY A 59 11.35 2.43 6.02
N ALA A 60 12.31 2.75 5.15
CA ALA A 60 12.44 4.09 4.58
C ALA A 60 11.23 4.45 3.72
N LEU A 61 10.79 3.53 2.87
CA LEU A 61 9.58 3.72 2.06
C LEU A 61 8.36 3.94 2.95
N TYR A 62 8.20 3.12 3.99
CA TYR A 62 7.12 3.25 4.95
C TYR A 62 7.09 4.63 5.59
N CYS A 63 8.24 5.09 6.08
CA CYS A 63 8.33 6.39 6.76
C CYS A 63 8.00 7.54 5.81
N ASP A 64 8.46 7.48 4.57
CA ASP A 64 8.20 8.54 3.61
C ASP A 64 6.74 8.56 3.16
N LEU A 65 6.12 7.39 3.00
CA LEU A 65 4.69 7.31 2.68
C LEU A 65 3.85 7.83 3.84
N GLU A 66 4.20 7.44 5.07
CA GLU A 66 3.48 7.92 6.24
C GLU A 66 3.58 9.43 6.38
N ALA A 67 4.78 9.98 6.15
CA ALA A 67 5.00 11.43 6.20
C ALA A 67 4.18 12.15 5.12
N ALA A 68 4.12 11.58 3.91
CA ALA A 68 3.37 12.19 2.82
C ALA A 68 1.87 12.18 3.09
N LEU A 69 1.37 11.14 3.71
CA LEU A 69 -0.05 10.99 4.02
C LEU A 69 -0.45 11.62 5.34
N GLN A 70 0.51 11.82 6.25
CA GLN A 70 0.27 12.38 7.59
C GLN A 70 -0.80 11.63 8.35
N LYS A 71 -0.85 10.31 8.16
CA LYS A 71 -1.72 9.39 8.87
C LYS A 71 -0.99 8.07 9.05
N PRO A 72 -1.35 7.29 10.07
CA PRO A 72 -0.83 5.94 10.18
C PRO A 72 -1.19 5.13 8.93
N ILE A 73 -0.25 4.34 8.46
CA ILE A 73 -0.46 3.48 7.31
C ILE A 73 -0.14 2.03 7.67
N ASP A 74 -0.76 1.12 6.93
CA ASP A 74 -0.41 -0.29 6.93
C ASP A 74 0.19 -0.57 5.57
N LEU A 75 1.41 -1.08 5.54
CA LEU A 75 2.12 -1.32 4.29
C LEU A 75 2.45 -2.79 4.15
N ILE A 76 2.00 -3.39 3.06
CA ILE A 76 2.37 -4.75 2.73
C ILE A 76 2.86 -4.79 1.28
N THR A 77 3.92 -5.56 1.02
CA THR A 77 4.38 -5.76 -0.35
C THR A 77 3.62 -6.93 -0.98
N VAL A 78 3.55 -6.91 -2.31
CA VAL A 78 2.93 -8.03 -3.05
C VAL A 78 3.64 -9.33 -2.71
N SER A 79 4.97 -9.30 -2.63
CA SER A 79 5.77 -10.47 -2.27
C SER A 79 5.39 -11.03 -0.88
N ALA A 80 5.26 -10.16 0.11
CA ALA A 80 4.89 -10.58 1.47
C ALA A 80 3.47 -11.13 1.50
N LEU A 81 2.55 -10.54 0.76
CA LEU A 81 1.17 -11.02 0.68
C LEU A 81 1.12 -12.44 0.09
N GLU A 82 1.89 -12.68 -0.98
CA GLU A 82 1.93 -13.99 -1.60
C GLU A 82 2.57 -15.05 -0.70
N GLN A 83 3.58 -14.67 0.08
CA GLN A 83 4.18 -15.57 1.05
C GLN A 83 3.22 -15.96 2.16
N ARG A 84 2.46 -14.99 2.68
CA ARG A 84 1.45 -15.25 3.70
C ARG A 84 0.36 -16.16 3.17
N ALA A 85 0.00 -16.05 1.91
CA ALA A 85 -1.06 -16.85 1.30
C ALA A 85 -0.72 -18.34 1.21
N GLN A 86 0.56 -18.71 1.39
CA GLN A 86 0.95 -20.11 1.46
C GLN A 86 0.48 -20.78 2.75
N MET A 87 0.10 -20.00 3.75
CA MET A 87 -0.49 -20.50 4.99
C MET A 87 -2.01 -20.53 4.81
N PRO A 88 -2.66 -21.69 5.01
CA PRO A 88 -4.11 -21.78 4.77
C PRO A 88 -4.95 -20.75 5.51
N SER A 89 -4.51 -20.35 6.70
CA SER A 89 -5.24 -19.36 7.50
C SER A 89 -5.16 -17.93 6.92
N GLU A 90 -4.22 -17.68 6.01
CA GLU A 90 -3.99 -16.34 5.43
C GLU A 90 -4.45 -16.22 3.99
N GLU A 91 -4.85 -17.31 3.37
CA GLU A 91 -5.29 -17.29 1.98
C GLU A 91 -6.51 -16.41 1.77
N MET A 92 -7.44 -16.42 2.70
CA MET A 92 -8.64 -15.60 2.62
C MET A 92 -8.31 -14.11 2.67
N PHE A 93 -7.33 -13.72 3.48
CA PHE A 93 -6.86 -12.34 3.55
C PHE A 93 -6.32 -11.89 2.18
N ARG A 94 -5.49 -12.72 1.57
CA ARG A 94 -4.94 -12.43 0.24
C ARG A 94 -6.05 -12.25 -0.79
N GLU A 95 -7.02 -13.16 -0.80
CA GLU A 95 -8.14 -13.07 -1.73
C GLU A 95 -8.95 -11.79 -1.53
N THR A 96 -9.20 -11.42 -0.28
CA THR A 96 -9.91 -10.19 0.05
C THR A 96 -9.17 -8.97 -0.48
N VAL A 97 -7.85 -8.89 -0.22
CA VAL A 97 -7.03 -7.78 -0.69
C VAL A 97 -7.05 -7.70 -2.23
N MET A 98 -6.84 -8.83 -2.90
CA MET A 98 -6.80 -8.86 -4.36
C MET A 98 -8.13 -8.48 -4.99
N LYS A 99 -9.22 -8.73 -4.29
CA LYS A 99 -10.56 -8.44 -4.78
C LYS A 99 -10.94 -6.98 -4.61
N GLU A 100 -10.54 -6.37 -3.50
CA GLU A 100 -10.94 -4.99 -3.17
C GLU A 100 -9.93 -3.93 -3.55
N LYS A 101 -8.71 -4.31 -3.90
CA LYS A 101 -7.65 -3.33 -4.16
C LYS A 101 -7.99 -2.38 -5.30
N LEU A 102 -7.61 -1.11 -5.11
CA LEU A 102 -7.74 -0.07 -6.12
C LEU A 102 -6.36 0.45 -6.46
N ASN A 103 -6.02 0.50 -7.74
CA ASN A 103 -4.74 1.04 -8.18
C ASN A 103 -4.71 2.55 -7.95
N VAL A 104 -3.72 3.02 -7.18
CA VAL A 104 -3.56 4.45 -6.90
C VAL A 104 -2.25 5.00 -7.44
N TYR A 105 -1.36 4.15 -7.94
CA TYR A 105 -0.12 4.56 -8.62
C TYR A 105 0.36 3.45 -9.53
N ASP A 106 0.80 3.82 -10.73
CA ASP A 106 1.32 2.87 -11.71
C ASP A 106 2.36 3.58 -12.55
N VAL A 107 3.47 2.90 -12.85
CA VAL A 107 4.53 3.48 -13.70
C VAL A 107 4.23 3.38 -15.18
N ALA A 108 3.10 2.93 -15.57
CA ALA A 108 2.66 2.66 -16.93
C ALA A 108 3.51 3.25 -18.07
#